data_9c1c3619396bbe66429322b26b4c867e
#
_entry.id   9c1c3619396bbe66429322b26b4c867e
#
_cell.length_a   1.000
_cell.length_b   1.000
_cell.length_c   1.000
_cell.angle_alpha   90.00
_cell.angle_beta   90.00
_cell.angle_gamma   90.00
#
_symmetry.space_group_name_H-M   'P 1'
#
loop_
_entity.id
_entity.type
_entity.pdbx_description
1 polymer ?
#
loop_
_entity_poly.entity_id
_entity_poly.type
_entity_poly.pdbx_seq_one_letter_code
_entity_poly.pdbx_strand_id
1 'polypeptide(L)'
;EYVQHMGEDITVVNSARVSFGKEKKEIDGRDRKLIQYLCRNKHTSTLEHNVITFRFLVPLFVRSQHHRHRTWSYNEISRRYTDVDMKFYLPKKFRTQHKSNRQASNTEELVDPFAYPNVSTMPVSSLLEYKTSECLHAYETMIEAGICREQARMILPQNMYTEYYGTCLLYTSDAADEE
;
A
#
# COMPACT_ATOMS: atom_id res chain seq x y z
N GLU A 1 5.91 5.88 4.93
CA GLU A 1 7.05 6.80 5.16
C GLU A 1 7.57 7.29 3.80
N TYR A 2 7.72 8.62 3.65
CA TYR A 2 8.40 9.21 2.50
C TYR A 2 9.91 8.92 2.60
N VAL A 3 10.52 8.55 1.46
CA VAL A 3 11.96 8.27 1.39
C VAL A 3 12.67 9.38 0.62
N GLN A 4 12.33 9.58 -0.65
CA GLN A 4 12.95 10.56 -1.53
C GLN A 4 12.10 10.82 -2.77
N HIS A 5 12.43 11.89 -3.49
CA HIS A 5 11.91 12.15 -4.82
C HIS A 5 13.01 12.66 -5.76
N MET A 6 12.76 12.55 -7.04
CA MET A 6 13.51 13.18 -8.10
C MET A 6 12.58 14.12 -8.86
N GLY A 7 13.08 15.30 -9.19
CA GLY A 7 12.29 16.36 -9.83
C GLY A 7 11.59 17.24 -8.80
N GLU A 8 11.17 18.39 -9.23
CA GLU A 8 10.51 19.45 -8.46
C GLU A 8 9.44 20.14 -9.31
N ASP A 9 8.68 21.05 -8.72
CA ASP A 9 7.72 21.88 -9.46
C ASP A 9 8.36 22.58 -10.68
N ILE A 10 9.62 23.00 -10.56
CA ILE A 10 10.37 23.61 -11.67
C ILE A 10 10.58 22.64 -12.84
N THR A 11 10.71 21.34 -12.56
CA THR A 11 10.82 20.30 -13.59
C THR A 11 9.52 20.22 -14.41
N VAL A 12 8.36 20.26 -13.74
CA VAL A 12 7.04 20.30 -14.40
C VAL A 12 6.89 21.52 -15.28
N VAL A 13 7.27 22.69 -14.78
CA VAL A 13 7.22 23.97 -15.51
C VAL A 13 8.10 23.93 -16.75
N ASN A 14 9.35 23.48 -16.61
CA ASN A 14 10.31 23.44 -17.70
C ASN A 14 9.94 22.39 -18.76
N SER A 15 9.45 21.23 -18.35
CA SER A 15 8.96 20.22 -19.30
C SER A 15 7.77 20.73 -20.13
N ALA A 16 6.87 21.50 -19.54
CA ALA A 16 5.78 22.15 -20.28
C ALA A 16 6.29 23.26 -21.24
N ARG A 17 7.34 24.00 -20.83
CA ARG A 17 7.87 25.13 -21.60
C ARG A 17 8.87 24.75 -22.69
N VAL A 18 9.38 23.52 -22.68
CA VAL A 18 10.35 23.02 -23.67
C VAL A 18 9.80 23.17 -25.10
N SER A 19 8.51 23.02 -25.30
CA SER A 19 7.83 23.21 -26.58
C SER A 19 7.99 24.63 -27.14
N PHE A 20 8.32 25.61 -26.30
CA PHE A 20 8.55 27.00 -26.67
C PHE A 20 10.03 27.39 -26.59
N GLY A 21 10.95 26.43 -26.36
CA GLY A 21 12.37 26.67 -26.20
C GLY A 21 12.71 27.55 -24.99
N LYS A 22 11.90 27.50 -23.92
CA LYS A 22 12.07 28.36 -22.73
C LYS A 22 12.36 27.51 -21.52
N GLU A 23 13.34 27.97 -20.74
CA GLU A 23 13.73 27.39 -19.44
C GLU A 23 13.69 28.45 -18.35
N LYS A 24 13.30 28.06 -17.15
CA LYS A 24 13.34 28.88 -15.95
C LYS A 24 14.21 28.25 -14.88
N LYS A 25 14.81 29.09 -14.04
CA LYS A 25 15.59 28.67 -12.87
C LYS A 25 14.80 28.76 -11.57
N GLU A 26 13.76 29.59 -11.54
CA GLU A 26 12.93 29.84 -10.37
C GLU A 26 11.45 29.87 -10.73
N ILE A 27 10.59 29.45 -9.81
CA ILE A 27 9.13 29.42 -9.95
C ILE A 27 8.55 30.75 -9.48
N ASP A 28 7.57 31.25 -10.24
CA ASP A 28 6.76 32.39 -9.87
C ASP A 28 5.27 32.03 -9.73
N GLY A 29 4.43 33.03 -9.41
CA GLY A 29 2.98 32.83 -9.25
C GLY A 29 2.25 32.42 -10.55
N ARG A 30 2.82 32.68 -11.73
CA ARG A 30 2.29 32.25 -13.02
C ARG A 30 2.59 30.79 -13.26
N ASP A 31 3.74 30.32 -12.82
CA ASP A 31 4.15 28.93 -12.96
C ASP A 31 3.32 28.00 -12.07
N ARG A 32 2.95 28.45 -10.86
CA ARG A 32 2.01 27.71 -10.00
C ARG A 32 0.63 27.56 -10.66
N LYS A 33 0.14 28.61 -11.32
CA LYS A 33 -1.10 28.55 -12.10
C LYS A 33 -0.97 27.61 -13.31
N LEU A 34 0.20 27.58 -13.95
CA LEU A 34 0.48 26.62 -15.03
C LEU A 34 0.42 25.19 -14.53
N ILE A 35 1.06 24.85 -13.41
CA ILE A 35 1.00 23.49 -12.82
C ILE A 35 -0.45 23.10 -12.54
N GLN A 36 -1.21 23.98 -11.88
CA GLN A 36 -2.65 23.75 -11.61
C GLN A 36 -3.47 23.52 -12.90
N TYR A 37 -3.16 24.28 -13.96
CA TYR A 37 -3.80 24.13 -15.26
C TYR A 37 -3.46 22.76 -15.88
N LEU A 38 -2.17 22.33 -15.84
CA LEU A 38 -1.72 21.06 -16.37
C LEU A 38 -2.38 19.88 -15.65
N CYS A 39 -2.45 19.91 -14.33
CA CYS A 39 -3.14 18.89 -13.54
C CYS A 39 -4.63 18.84 -13.86
N ARG A 40 -5.33 19.99 -13.82
CA ARG A 40 -6.78 20.06 -14.09
C ARG A 40 -7.16 19.56 -15.48
N ASN A 41 -6.31 19.81 -16.49
CA ASN A 41 -6.55 19.42 -17.87
C ASN A 41 -5.91 18.08 -18.23
N LYS A 42 -5.41 17.33 -17.25
CA LYS A 42 -4.79 16.01 -17.42
C LYS A 42 -3.64 16.00 -18.44
N HIS A 43 -2.83 17.07 -18.47
CA HIS A 43 -1.61 17.15 -19.25
C HIS A 43 -0.47 16.43 -18.50
N THR A 44 -0.56 15.11 -18.42
CA THR A 44 0.16 14.25 -17.51
C THR A 44 1.64 14.09 -17.84
N SER A 45 2.01 14.20 -19.13
CA SER A 45 3.40 14.02 -19.57
C SER A 45 4.42 14.93 -18.86
N THR A 46 3.99 16.11 -18.42
CA THR A 46 4.85 17.04 -17.67
C THR A 46 5.15 16.58 -16.25
N LEU A 47 4.30 15.71 -15.67
CA LEU A 47 4.45 15.13 -14.34
C LEU A 47 5.29 13.83 -14.36
N GLU A 48 5.49 13.23 -15.55
CA GLU A 48 6.20 11.96 -15.72
C GLU A 48 7.72 12.09 -15.53
N HIS A 49 8.23 13.33 -15.48
CA HIS A 49 9.64 13.62 -15.16
C HIS A 49 9.94 13.69 -13.66
N ASN A 50 8.90 13.54 -12.82
CA ASN A 50 9.01 13.53 -11.36
C ASN A 50 8.74 12.12 -10.84
N VAL A 51 9.62 11.63 -9.98
CA VAL A 51 9.59 10.28 -9.40
C VAL A 51 9.55 10.40 -7.89
N ILE A 52 8.71 9.59 -7.24
CA ILE A 52 8.61 9.57 -5.78
C ILE A 52 8.78 8.15 -5.25
N THR A 53 9.48 8.02 -4.14
CA THR A 53 9.73 6.74 -3.46
C THR A 53 9.18 6.80 -2.04
N PHE A 54 8.40 5.79 -1.70
CA PHE A 54 7.90 5.54 -0.34
C PHE A 54 8.37 4.19 0.18
N ARG A 55 8.47 4.10 1.50
CA ARG A 55 8.58 2.84 2.25
C ARG A 55 7.23 2.53 2.87
N PHE A 56 6.66 1.40 2.51
CA PHE A 56 5.36 0.92 2.95
C PHE A 56 5.52 -0.17 4.01
N LEU A 57 4.73 -0.07 5.08
CA LEU A 57 4.54 -1.13 6.07
C LEU A 57 3.05 -1.42 6.12
N VAL A 58 2.61 -2.48 5.49
CA VAL A 58 1.18 -2.81 5.33
C VAL A 58 0.95 -4.32 5.44
N PRO A 59 -0.27 -4.78 5.80
CA PRO A 59 -0.60 -6.20 5.75
C PRO A 59 -0.59 -6.74 4.32
N LEU A 60 -0.32 -8.05 4.16
CA LEU A 60 -0.27 -8.70 2.85
C LEU A 60 -1.54 -8.53 2.01
N PHE A 61 -2.71 -8.52 2.64
CA PHE A 61 -3.97 -8.32 1.91
C PHE A 61 -4.07 -6.91 1.29
N VAL A 62 -3.50 -5.87 1.92
CA VAL A 62 -3.40 -4.51 1.37
C VAL A 62 -2.34 -4.46 0.27
N ARG A 63 -1.15 -5.04 0.54
CA ARG A 63 -0.06 -5.12 -0.43
C ARG A 63 -0.52 -5.78 -1.74
N SER A 64 -1.31 -6.84 -1.66
CA SER A 64 -1.81 -7.55 -2.84
C SER A 64 -2.66 -6.66 -3.75
N GLN A 65 -3.38 -5.68 -3.20
CA GLN A 65 -4.10 -4.68 -3.98
C GLN A 65 -3.15 -3.61 -4.53
N HIS A 66 -2.23 -3.09 -3.73
CA HIS A 66 -1.28 -2.07 -4.17
C HIS A 66 -0.38 -2.56 -5.32
N HIS A 67 0.08 -3.82 -5.28
CA HIS A 67 0.91 -4.39 -6.34
C HIS A 67 0.17 -4.63 -7.68
N ARG A 68 -1.13 -4.37 -7.76
CA ARG A 68 -1.86 -4.34 -9.04
C ARG A 68 -1.60 -3.07 -9.85
N HIS A 69 -1.05 -2.02 -9.24
CA HIS A 69 -0.57 -0.83 -9.95
C HIS A 69 0.75 -1.13 -10.64
N ARG A 70 0.70 -1.49 -11.92
CA ARG A 70 1.84 -2.05 -12.68
C ARG A 70 2.92 -1.04 -13.05
N THR A 71 2.65 0.25 -12.90
CA THR A 71 3.59 1.34 -13.20
C THR A 71 4.53 1.67 -12.04
N TRP A 72 4.37 1.00 -10.92
CA TRP A 72 5.25 1.10 -9.76
C TRP A 72 6.38 0.08 -9.82
N SER A 73 7.55 0.46 -9.34
CA SER A 73 8.66 -0.44 -9.05
C SER A 73 8.62 -0.83 -7.57
N TYR A 74 8.70 -2.13 -7.28
CA TYR A 74 8.61 -2.66 -5.92
C TYR A 74 9.85 -3.45 -5.52
N ASN A 75 10.28 -3.32 -4.26
CA ASN A 75 11.30 -4.16 -3.66
C ASN A 75 10.89 -4.48 -2.22
N GLU A 76 10.49 -5.74 -1.98
CA GLU A 76 9.82 -6.21 -0.78
C GLU A 76 10.72 -7.12 0.05
N ILE A 77 10.57 -7.05 1.39
CA ILE A 77 11.18 -8.01 2.31
C ILE A 77 10.74 -9.43 1.94
N SER A 78 11.69 -10.35 1.90
CA SER A 78 11.39 -11.73 1.54
C SER A 78 11.40 -12.65 2.76
N ARG A 79 10.28 -13.28 3.05
CA ARG A 79 10.16 -14.35 4.04
C ARG A 79 10.81 -15.68 3.63
N ARG A 80 11.48 -15.69 2.50
CA ARG A 80 12.40 -16.77 2.12
C ARG A 80 13.76 -16.64 2.83
N TYR A 81 14.12 -15.40 3.21
CA TYR A 81 15.46 -15.08 3.75
C TYR A 81 15.43 -14.71 5.22
N THR A 82 14.30 -14.19 5.73
CA THR A 82 14.22 -13.70 7.11
C THR A 82 12.86 -14.02 7.74
N ASP A 83 12.89 -14.34 9.02
CA ASP A 83 11.78 -14.51 9.94
C ASP A 83 11.75 -13.45 11.06
N VAL A 84 12.67 -12.47 11.00
CA VAL A 84 12.79 -11.40 11.99
C VAL A 84 11.54 -10.52 11.97
N ASP A 85 11.06 -10.12 13.15
CA ASP A 85 9.97 -9.15 13.35
C ASP A 85 8.66 -9.44 12.59
N MET A 86 8.17 -10.68 12.61
CA MET A 86 6.84 -10.98 12.10
C MET A 86 5.77 -10.30 12.96
N LYS A 87 5.10 -9.30 12.40
CA LYS A 87 4.01 -8.55 13.02
C LYS A 87 2.71 -8.82 12.26
N PHE A 88 1.58 -8.70 12.96
CA PHE A 88 0.26 -9.00 12.40
C PHE A 88 -0.71 -7.86 12.66
N TYR A 89 -1.55 -7.59 11.68
CA TYR A 89 -2.66 -6.65 11.81
C TYR A 89 -3.81 -7.33 12.54
N LEU A 90 -4.10 -6.88 13.77
CA LEU A 90 -5.11 -7.45 14.66
C LEU A 90 -6.08 -6.34 15.08
N PRO A 91 -7.07 -6.01 14.26
CA PRO A 91 -8.07 -5.00 14.60
C PRO A 91 -9.00 -5.51 15.69
N LYS A 92 -9.33 -4.65 16.65
CA LYS A 92 -10.32 -4.95 17.70
C LYS A 92 -11.77 -4.82 17.23
N LYS A 93 -11.99 -4.12 16.11
CA LYS A 93 -13.30 -3.93 15.48
C LYS A 93 -13.14 -3.93 13.97
N PHE A 94 -14.17 -4.36 13.27
CA PHE A 94 -14.19 -4.55 11.83
C PHE A 94 -15.19 -3.59 11.18
N ARG A 95 -14.88 -3.11 9.99
CA ARG A 95 -15.80 -2.32 9.17
C ARG A 95 -16.86 -3.25 8.58
N THR A 96 -18.10 -2.78 8.49
CA THR A 96 -19.15 -3.51 7.79
C THR A 96 -19.09 -3.27 6.28
N GLN A 97 -19.67 -4.20 5.52
CA GLN A 97 -19.77 -4.07 4.07
C GLN A 97 -20.78 -2.98 3.70
N HIS A 98 -20.44 -2.12 2.74
CA HIS A 98 -21.39 -1.15 2.21
C HIS A 98 -22.53 -1.85 1.45
N LYS A 99 -23.79 -1.41 1.67
CA LYS A 99 -25.01 -2.08 1.19
C LYS A 99 -25.12 -2.18 -0.33
N SER A 100 -24.70 -1.16 -1.05
CA SER A 100 -24.86 -1.06 -2.52
C SER A 100 -23.53 -1.09 -3.29
N ASN A 101 -22.43 -0.64 -2.71
CA ASN A 101 -21.12 -0.65 -3.35
C ASN A 101 -20.27 -1.80 -2.78
N ARG A 102 -20.04 -2.85 -3.57
CA ARG A 102 -19.27 -4.03 -3.16
C ARG A 102 -17.79 -3.75 -2.90
N GLN A 103 -17.25 -2.66 -3.43
CA GLN A 103 -15.85 -2.27 -3.22
C GLN A 103 -15.68 -1.39 -1.97
N ALA A 104 -16.76 -0.76 -1.48
CA ALA A 104 -16.73 0.13 -0.34
C ALA A 104 -17.04 -0.60 0.98
N SER A 105 -16.55 -0.04 2.07
CA SER A 105 -16.89 -0.43 3.44
C SER A 105 -17.36 0.77 4.24
N ASN A 106 -18.20 0.54 5.25
CA ASN A 106 -18.62 1.59 6.17
C ASN A 106 -17.50 1.84 7.18
N THR A 107 -17.00 3.06 7.25
CA THR A 107 -15.93 3.44 8.18
C THR A 107 -16.46 3.85 9.55
N GLU A 108 -17.72 4.26 9.63
CA GLU A 108 -18.36 4.72 10.87
C GLU A 108 -19.03 3.57 11.65
N GLU A 109 -19.41 2.50 10.97
CA GLU A 109 -20.03 1.34 11.57
C GLU A 109 -19.00 0.25 11.82
N LEU A 110 -18.48 0.17 13.06
CA LEU A 110 -17.47 -0.80 13.47
C LEU A 110 -18.08 -1.85 14.39
N VAL A 111 -17.94 -3.11 14.04
CA VAL A 111 -18.51 -4.27 14.74
C VAL A 111 -17.43 -5.25 15.19
N ASP A 112 -17.72 -5.99 16.26
CA ASP A 112 -16.96 -7.18 16.66
C ASP A 112 -17.97 -8.27 17.09
N PRO A 113 -18.63 -8.93 16.13
CA PRO A 113 -19.64 -9.93 16.42
C PRO A 113 -19.02 -11.20 17.01
N PHE A 114 -19.84 -12.08 17.58
CA PHE A 114 -19.40 -13.40 17.97
C PHE A 114 -19.10 -14.26 16.72
N ALA A 115 -17.97 -14.95 16.74
CA ALA A 115 -17.49 -15.75 15.62
C ALA A 115 -18.44 -16.92 15.28
N TYR A 116 -19.06 -17.51 16.31
CA TYR A 116 -19.99 -18.63 16.21
C TYR A 116 -21.19 -18.36 17.13
N PRO A 117 -22.18 -17.55 16.71
CA PRO A 117 -23.23 -17.01 17.59
C PRO A 117 -24.03 -18.10 18.35
N ASN A 118 -24.14 -19.30 17.78
CA ASN A 118 -24.91 -20.43 18.37
C ASN A 118 -24.00 -21.41 19.15
N VAL A 119 -22.69 -21.25 19.15
CA VAL A 119 -21.74 -22.24 19.68
C VAL A 119 -20.71 -21.62 20.62
N SER A 120 -20.37 -20.35 20.43
CA SER A 120 -19.26 -19.68 21.13
C SER A 120 -19.57 -18.23 21.44
N THR A 121 -19.09 -17.76 22.58
CA THR A 121 -19.08 -16.35 22.98
C THR A 121 -17.80 -15.62 22.58
N MET A 122 -16.97 -16.24 21.74
CA MET A 122 -15.70 -15.65 21.29
C MET A 122 -15.96 -14.56 20.24
N PRO A 123 -15.52 -13.31 20.45
CA PRO A 123 -15.55 -12.28 19.44
C PRO A 123 -14.67 -12.62 18.22
N VAL A 124 -15.00 -12.07 17.05
CA VAL A 124 -14.22 -12.27 15.82
C VAL A 124 -12.80 -11.74 15.97
N SER A 125 -12.58 -10.65 16.71
CA SER A 125 -11.25 -10.12 17.03
C SER A 125 -10.38 -11.15 17.76
N SER A 126 -10.92 -11.81 18.78
CA SER A 126 -10.23 -12.88 19.52
C SER A 126 -10.01 -14.14 18.68
N LEU A 127 -10.97 -14.49 17.82
CA LEU A 127 -10.78 -15.59 16.87
C LEU A 127 -9.65 -15.31 15.89
N LEU A 128 -9.57 -14.07 15.35
CA LEU A 128 -8.48 -13.66 14.46
C LEU A 128 -7.11 -13.76 15.15
N GLU A 129 -7.00 -13.27 16.38
CA GLU A 129 -5.78 -13.35 17.19
C GLU A 129 -5.37 -14.81 17.43
N TYR A 130 -6.29 -15.65 17.86
CA TYR A 130 -6.06 -17.06 18.09
C TYR A 130 -5.59 -17.78 16.81
N LYS A 131 -6.28 -17.58 15.69
CA LYS A 131 -5.91 -18.20 14.40
C LYS A 131 -4.57 -17.70 13.88
N THR A 132 -4.26 -16.44 14.08
CA THR A 132 -2.95 -15.87 13.72
C THR A 132 -1.82 -16.53 14.51
N SER A 133 -2.02 -16.73 15.84
CA SER A 133 -1.08 -17.42 16.70
C SER A 133 -0.88 -18.87 16.30
N GLU A 134 -1.97 -19.60 15.98
CA GLU A 134 -1.88 -21.00 15.48
C GLU A 134 -1.07 -21.08 14.18
N CYS A 135 -1.29 -20.16 13.23
CA CYS A 135 -0.53 -20.12 11.98
C CYS A 135 0.96 -19.86 12.21
N LEU A 136 1.29 -18.94 13.12
CA LEU A 136 2.68 -18.65 13.47
C LEU A 136 3.36 -19.86 14.10
N HIS A 137 2.70 -20.50 15.07
CA HIS A 137 3.24 -21.73 15.72
C HIS A 137 3.42 -22.86 14.70
N ALA A 138 2.47 -23.05 13.79
CA ALA A 138 2.60 -24.04 12.72
C ALA A 138 3.80 -23.73 11.80
N TYR A 139 4.03 -22.45 11.46
CA TYR A 139 5.20 -22.03 10.70
C TYR A 139 6.50 -22.37 11.44
N GLU A 140 6.60 -22.04 12.72
CA GLU A 140 7.79 -22.35 13.57
C GLU A 140 8.04 -23.84 13.63
N THR A 141 6.99 -24.65 13.86
CA THR A 141 7.08 -26.13 13.86
C THR A 141 7.60 -26.68 12.53
N MET A 142 7.13 -26.12 11.40
CA MET A 142 7.61 -26.51 10.07
C MET A 142 9.10 -26.19 9.88
N ILE A 143 9.57 -25.04 10.36
CA ILE A 143 10.98 -24.66 10.32
C ILE A 143 11.82 -25.59 11.19
N GLU A 144 11.38 -25.88 12.41
CA GLU A 144 12.07 -26.80 13.34
C GLU A 144 12.14 -28.25 12.77
N ALA A 145 11.12 -28.66 12.04
CA ALA A 145 11.09 -29.93 11.31
C ALA A 145 11.99 -29.96 10.06
N GLY A 146 12.71 -28.87 9.76
CA GLY A 146 13.64 -28.78 8.63
C GLY A 146 12.98 -28.44 7.28
N ILE A 147 11.72 -28.02 7.28
CA ILE A 147 11.05 -27.56 6.05
C ILE A 147 11.62 -26.19 5.64
N CYS A 148 11.92 -26.03 4.35
CA CYS A 148 12.47 -24.78 3.84
C CYS A 148 11.49 -23.61 4.02
N ARG A 149 12.02 -22.40 4.30
CA ARG A 149 11.21 -21.18 4.50
C ARG A 149 10.24 -20.89 3.35
N GLU A 150 10.63 -21.23 2.13
CA GLU A 150 9.79 -21.05 0.96
C GLU A 150 8.45 -21.81 1.04
N GLN A 151 8.48 -23.02 1.59
CA GLN A 151 7.29 -23.83 1.79
C GLN A 151 6.61 -23.53 3.12
N ALA A 152 7.37 -23.41 4.22
CA ALA A 152 6.80 -23.14 5.53
C ALA A 152 5.93 -21.87 5.55
N ARG A 153 6.34 -20.80 4.84
CA ARG A 153 5.57 -19.55 4.77
C ARG A 153 4.16 -19.69 4.15
N MET A 154 3.80 -20.83 3.55
CA MET A 154 2.46 -21.06 3.02
C MET A 154 1.35 -20.95 4.08
N ILE A 155 1.69 -21.26 5.35
CA ILE A 155 0.74 -21.20 6.45
C ILE A 155 0.56 -19.79 7.02
N LEU A 156 1.45 -18.84 6.72
CA LEU A 156 1.38 -17.49 7.27
C LEU A 156 0.15 -16.74 6.75
N PRO A 157 -0.62 -16.09 7.64
CA PRO A 157 -1.90 -15.49 7.27
C PRO A 157 -1.74 -14.15 6.57
N GLN A 158 -2.77 -13.74 5.82
CA GLN A 158 -2.80 -12.51 5.02
C GLN A 158 -2.75 -11.22 5.85
N ASN A 159 -3.04 -11.26 7.14
CA ASN A 159 -2.91 -10.12 8.04
C ASN A 159 -1.47 -9.89 8.53
N MET A 160 -0.50 -10.72 8.12
CA MET A 160 0.92 -10.48 8.40
C MET A 160 1.39 -9.20 7.71
N TYR A 161 2.11 -8.35 8.46
CA TYR A 161 2.74 -7.17 7.88
C TYR A 161 3.90 -7.53 6.97
N THR A 162 3.99 -6.82 5.88
CA THR A 162 5.13 -6.80 4.98
C THR A 162 5.66 -5.38 4.83
N GLU A 163 6.91 -5.26 4.44
CA GLU A 163 7.58 -3.98 4.22
C GLU A 163 8.20 -3.96 2.83
N TYR A 164 8.02 -2.87 2.11
CA TYR A 164 8.60 -2.71 0.78
C TYR A 164 8.82 -1.24 0.40
N TYR A 165 9.79 -1.04 -0.47
CA TYR A 165 9.94 0.20 -1.20
C TYR A 165 9.04 0.19 -2.43
N GLY A 166 8.35 1.28 -2.65
CA GLY A 166 7.55 1.51 -3.86
C GLY A 166 7.96 2.83 -4.48
N THR A 167 8.28 2.81 -5.77
CA THR A 167 8.68 3.98 -6.55
C THR A 167 7.79 4.11 -7.77
N CYS A 168 7.25 5.30 -8.00
CA CYS A 168 6.42 5.59 -9.17
C CYS A 168 6.68 6.99 -9.72
N LEU A 169 6.18 7.22 -10.93
CA LEU A 169 6.04 8.57 -11.47
C LEU A 169 4.96 9.32 -10.68
N LEU A 170 5.14 10.63 -10.48
CA LEU A 170 4.19 11.45 -9.72
C LEU A 170 2.77 11.34 -10.30
N TYR A 171 2.62 11.31 -11.62
CA TYR A 171 1.35 11.11 -12.29
C TYR A 171 0.61 9.82 -11.90
N THR A 172 1.33 8.71 -11.79
CA THR A 172 0.70 7.42 -11.46
C THR A 172 0.29 7.29 -10.01
N SER A 173 0.87 8.10 -9.12
CA SER A 173 0.44 8.20 -7.72
C SER A 173 -0.92 8.91 -7.61
N ASP A 174 -1.14 9.96 -8.39
CA ASP A 174 -2.37 10.74 -8.40
C ASP A 174 -3.55 9.95 -9.01
N ALA A 175 -3.29 9.18 -10.06
CA ALA A 175 -4.30 8.36 -10.73
C ALA A 175 -4.87 7.21 -9.86
N ALA A 176 -4.19 6.83 -8.79
CA ALA A 176 -4.64 5.78 -7.87
C ALA A 176 -5.75 6.25 -6.92
N ASP A 177 -5.90 7.56 -6.73
CA ASP A 177 -6.90 8.16 -5.83
C ASP A 177 -8.24 8.45 -6.55
N GLU A 178 -8.34 8.28 -7.88
CA GLU A 178 -9.53 8.56 -8.68
C GLU A 178 -10.46 7.34 -8.90
N GLU A 179 -10.14 6.14 -8.39
CA GLU A 179 -10.97 4.92 -8.42
C GLU A 179 -11.59 4.64 -7.03
#